data_d8455f1f2e1d4c9c2ed61e7cdd16d9cf
#
_entry.id   d8455f1f2e1d4c9c2ed61e7cdd16d9cf
#
_cell.length_a   1.000
_cell.length_b   1.000
_cell.length_c   1.000
_cell.angle_alpha   90.00
_cell.angle_beta   90.00
_cell.angle_gamma   90.00
#
_symmetry.space_group_name_H-M   'P 1'
#
loop_
_entity.id
_entity.type
_entity.pdbx_description
1 polymer ?
#
loop_
_entity_poly.entity_id
_entity_poly.type
_entity_poly.pdbx_seq_one_letter_code
_entity_poly.pdbx_strand_id
1 'polypeptide(L)'
;MSANLMSLARSGGKFLKLFGDRKMMKQLPYDAEVEYLEGGDGQYAKIIGYTPGFSNLIYAHWFGKGTAVPFGCTNFTAVAGYGRFFASTGLAWSMTGEHNIFFDGVNQLVNNEKYPPNIYTVVASGDLWIFARSDTGLTGDGVFYSWKEITPDGVKVIDLIPVRFMNERGETEGAFYDKVSGQLFGNAGTGAFIIGPDKTI
;
A
#
# COMPACT_ATOMS: atom_id res chain seq x y z
N MET A 1 -16.44 37.57 54.71
CA MET A 1 -17.06 37.07 53.47
C MET A 1 -16.16 36.00 52.89
N SER A 2 -16.36 34.79 53.35
CA SER A 2 -15.58 33.65 52.87
C SER A 2 -16.40 32.39 53.06
N ALA A 3 -17.28 32.13 52.11
CA ALA A 3 -18.01 30.89 51.99
C ALA A 3 -18.56 30.82 50.56
N ASN A 4 -17.92 30.10 49.68
CA ASN A 4 -18.49 29.50 48.47
C ASN A 4 -17.46 28.92 47.49
N LEU A 5 -16.28 28.53 47.96
CA LEU A 5 -15.29 27.87 47.11
C LEU A 5 -15.16 26.34 47.31
N MET A 6 -15.96 25.76 48.24
CA MET A 6 -15.89 24.31 48.55
C MET A 6 -16.99 23.44 47.93
N SER A 7 -17.95 24.01 47.20
CA SER A 7 -19.05 23.20 46.64
C SER A 7 -18.83 22.77 45.18
N LEU A 8 -17.87 23.34 44.45
CA LEU A 8 -17.60 23.00 43.03
C LEU A 8 -16.63 21.82 42.85
N ALA A 9 -15.88 21.45 43.88
CA ALA A 9 -14.94 20.31 43.78
C ALA A 9 -15.61 18.94 43.93
N ARG A 10 -16.86 18.85 44.37
CA ARG A 10 -17.57 17.56 44.52
C ARG A 10 -18.45 17.15 43.36
N SER A 11 -18.72 17.99 42.37
CA SER A 11 -19.48 17.62 41.18
C SER A 11 -18.60 17.09 40.04
N GLY A 12 -17.30 17.38 40.04
CA GLY A 12 -16.36 16.94 39.02
C GLY A 12 -16.07 15.43 39.02
N GLY A 13 -16.18 14.77 40.16
CA GLY A 13 -15.92 13.34 40.32
C GLY A 13 -16.97 12.39 39.72
N LYS A 14 -18.20 12.87 39.52
CA LYS A 14 -19.27 12.06 38.91
C LYS A 14 -19.33 12.21 37.36
N PHE A 15 -18.83 13.30 36.82
CA PHE A 15 -18.79 13.50 35.37
C PHE A 15 -17.68 12.68 34.69
N LEU A 16 -16.57 12.45 35.37
CA LEU A 16 -15.46 11.63 34.85
C LEU A 16 -15.76 10.14 34.82
N LYS A 17 -16.71 9.62 35.62
CA LYS A 17 -17.12 8.21 35.58
C LYS A 17 -18.07 7.85 34.46
N LEU A 18 -18.76 8.82 33.86
CA LEU A 18 -19.66 8.59 32.71
C LEU A 18 -18.95 8.45 31.37
N PHE A 19 -17.67 8.84 31.28
CA PHE A 19 -16.85 8.74 30.08
C PHE A 19 -15.73 7.69 30.17
N GLY A 20 -15.71 6.93 31.30
CA GLY A 20 -14.60 6.03 31.64
C GLY A 20 -14.47 4.74 30.82
N ASP A 21 -15.45 4.37 30.02
CA ASP A 21 -15.44 3.09 29.26
C ASP A 21 -15.73 3.23 27.77
N ARG A 22 -15.66 4.42 27.19
CA ARG A 22 -15.54 4.50 25.74
C ARG A 22 -14.11 4.10 25.40
N LYS A 23 -13.90 2.82 24.98
CA LYS A 23 -12.76 2.45 24.14
C LYS A 23 -12.59 3.59 23.14
N MET A 24 -11.52 4.38 23.29
CA MET A 24 -11.18 5.34 22.24
C MET A 24 -10.98 4.50 20.98
N MET A 25 -11.93 4.55 20.05
CA MET A 25 -11.72 3.96 18.74
C MET A 25 -10.46 4.65 18.21
N LYS A 26 -9.42 3.86 17.92
CA LYS A 26 -8.20 4.37 17.30
C LYS A 26 -8.66 5.05 16.01
N GLN A 27 -8.60 6.37 15.97
CA GLN A 27 -8.93 7.13 14.77
C GLN A 27 -7.96 6.69 13.69
N LEU A 28 -8.48 6.22 12.56
CA LEU A 28 -7.67 5.87 11.42
C LEU A 28 -7.07 7.16 10.83
N PRO A 29 -5.87 7.10 10.27
CA PRO A 29 -5.20 8.27 9.70
C PRO A 29 -5.76 8.63 8.29
N TYR A 30 -6.91 8.11 7.91
CA TYR A 30 -7.57 8.35 6.63
C TYR A 30 -9.09 8.42 6.81
N ASP A 31 -9.77 9.00 5.83
CA ASP A 31 -11.22 9.24 5.85
C ASP A 31 -12.01 8.06 5.29
N ALA A 32 -11.51 7.43 4.23
CA ALA A 32 -12.14 6.26 3.63
C ALA A 32 -11.14 5.34 2.92
N GLU A 33 -11.44 4.03 2.89
CA GLU A 33 -10.86 3.11 1.92
C GLU A 33 -11.48 3.37 0.55
N VAL A 34 -10.67 3.38 -0.51
CA VAL A 34 -11.13 3.54 -1.88
C VAL A 34 -10.85 2.28 -2.68
N GLU A 35 -11.54 2.09 -3.79
CA GLU A 35 -11.35 0.88 -4.60
C GLU A 35 -9.95 0.80 -5.18
N TYR A 36 -9.41 1.95 -5.60
CA TYR A 36 -8.09 2.03 -6.22
C TYR A 36 -7.49 3.43 -6.11
N LEU A 37 -6.18 3.50 -6.36
CA LEU A 37 -5.50 4.72 -6.78
C LEU A 37 -4.98 4.53 -8.21
N GLU A 38 -5.14 5.59 -9.02
CA GLU A 38 -4.54 5.64 -10.36
C GLU A 38 -3.35 6.61 -10.33
N GLY A 39 -2.22 6.15 -10.85
CA GLY A 39 -1.02 6.94 -11.05
C GLY A 39 -0.67 7.04 -12.54
N GLY A 40 0.04 8.09 -12.90
CA GLY A 40 0.54 8.35 -14.24
C GLY A 40 1.93 8.96 -14.21
N ASP A 41 2.35 9.59 -15.29
CA ASP A 41 3.68 10.17 -15.43
C ASP A 41 4.09 11.05 -14.24
N GLY A 42 5.15 10.64 -13.56
CA GLY A 42 5.72 11.37 -12.44
C GLY A 42 5.04 11.16 -11.09
N GLN A 43 3.97 10.39 -11.00
CA GLN A 43 3.30 10.05 -9.75
C GLN A 43 3.75 8.67 -9.28
N TYR A 44 4.20 8.57 -8.04
CA TYR A 44 4.58 7.29 -7.44
C TYR A 44 4.57 7.37 -5.91
N ALA A 45 4.35 6.24 -5.26
CA ALA A 45 4.51 6.11 -3.82
C ALA A 45 5.78 5.33 -3.49
N LYS A 46 6.50 5.78 -2.46
CA LYS A 46 7.65 5.08 -1.88
C LYS A 46 7.20 4.37 -0.62
N ILE A 47 7.29 3.05 -0.61
CA ILE A 47 6.99 2.24 0.57
C ILE A 47 8.27 2.09 1.39
N ILE A 48 8.59 3.15 2.13
CA ILE A 48 9.86 3.29 2.85
C ILE A 48 10.01 2.21 3.92
N GLY A 49 11.17 1.56 3.93
CA GLY A 49 11.48 0.50 4.90
C GLY A 49 10.90 -0.86 4.54
N TYR A 50 10.30 -1.00 3.35
CA TYR A 50 9.77 -2.27 2.88
C TYR A 50 10.44 -2.72 1.58
N THR A 51 11.00 -3.91 1.62
CA THR A 51 11.54 -4.63 0.47
C THR A 51 10.88 -6.00 0.37
N PRO A 52 10.34 -6.41 -0.79
CA PRO A 52 9.72 -7.72 -0.95
C PRO A 52 10.66 -8.87 -0.61
N GLY A 53 10.16 -9.86 0.14
CA GLY A 53 10.92 -11.04 0.56
C GLY A 53 10.78 -12.21 -0.42
N PHE A 54 11.89 -12.79 -0.85
CA PHE A 54 11.89 -13.92 -1.82
C PHE A 54 11.09 -15.14 -1.33
N SER A 55 11.14 -15.44 -0.03
CA SER A 55 10.48 -16.63 0.53
C SER A 55 9.05 -16.39 1.00
N ASN A 56 8.54 -15.19 0.85
CA ASN A 56 7.22 -14.81 1.33
C ASN A 56 6.13 -15.05 0.27
N LEU A 57 4.89 -15.11 0.75
CA LEU A 57 3.71 -15.14 -0.11
C LEU A 57 3.34 -13.71 -0.47
N ILE A 58 3.42 -13.35 -1.75
CA ILE A 58 3.09 -12.02 -2.25
C ILE A 58 1.82 -12.10 -3.09
N TYR A 59 0.89 -11.19 -2.80
CA TYR A 59 -0.34 -10.97 -3.53
C TYR A 59 -0.38 -9.52 -3.98
N ALA A 60 -0.52 -9.28 -5.28
CA ALA A 60 -0.66 -7.94 -5.82
C ALA A 60 -1.78 -7.89 -6.85
N HIS A 61 -2.53 -6.79 -6.86
CA HIS A 61 -3.61 -6.56 -7.81
C HIS A 61 -3.49 -5.15 -8.39
N TRP A 62 -3.38 -5.07 -9.71
CA TRP A 62 -3.33 -3.80 -10.45
C TRP A 62 -3.92 -3.93 -11.85
N PHE A 63 -4.20 -2.79 -12.49
CA PHE A 63 -4.54 -2.69 -13.89
C PHE A 63 -3.48 -1.86 -14.61
N GLY A 64 -2.81 -2.46 -15.60
CA GLY A 64 -1.80 -1.79 -16.41
C GLY A 64 -2.39 -1.06 -17.60
N LYS A 65 -1.91 0.15 -17.86
CA LYS A 65 -2.29 0.96 -19.03
C LYS A 65 -1.29 0.85 -20.20
N GLY A 66 -0.32 -0.05 -20.09
CA GLY A 66 0.46 -0.50 -21.25
C GLY A 66 1.88 0.02 -21.39
N THR A 67 2.32 1.03 -20.65
CA THR A 67 3.65 1.61 -20.90
C THR A 67 4.52 1.66 -19.65
N ALA A 68 4.28 0.80 -18.62
CA ALA A 68 4.82 1.26 -17.41
C ALA A 68 5.28 0.21 -16.41
N VAL A 69 5.96 0.70 -15.41
CA VAL A 69 6.35 -0.03 -14.23
C VAL A 69 5.27 0.19 -13.16
N PRO A 70 4.31 -0.73 -12.97
CA PRO A 70 3.28 -0.55 -11.96
C PRO A 70 3.85 -0.59 -10.53
N PHE A 71 4.99 -1.27 -10.35
CA PHE A 71 5.74 -1.32 -9.09
C PHE A 71 7.13 -1.90 -9.31
N GLY A 72 8.05 -1.63 -8.40
CA GLY A 72 9.35 -2.29 -8.43
C GLY A 72 10.38 -1.75 -7.47
N CYS A 73 11.36 -2.61 -7.22
CA CYS A 73 12.67 -2.31 -6.64
C CYS A 73 13.72 -3.15 -7.36
N THR A 74 14.98 -3.06 -6.96
CA THR A 74 16.03 -3.86 -7.59
C THR A 74 15.73 -5.36 -7.47
N ASN A 75 15.83 -6.08 -8.59
CA ASN A 75 15.55 -7.51 -8.73
C ASN A 75 14.10 -7.95 -8.48
N PHE A 76 13.18 -7.01 -8.27
CA PHE A 76 11.77 -7.30 -8.14
C PHE A 76 10.98 -6.18 -8.82
N THR A 77 10.47 -6.44 -10.02
CA THR A 77 9.76 -5.41 -10.79
C THR A 77 8.82 -6.02 -11.83
N ALA A 78 7.78 -5.27 -12.17
CA ALA A 78 6.98 -5.50 -13.35
C ALA A 78 7.21 -4.35 -14.33
N VAL A 79 7.46 -4.65 -15.60
CA VAL A 79 7.68 -3.66 -16.68
C VAL A 79 6.90 -4.05 -17.92
N ALA A 80 6.62 -3.06 -18.77
CA ALA A 80 5.91 -3.29 -20.04
C ALA A 80 6.56 -4.39 -20.87
N GLY A 81 5.77 -5.34 -21.34
CA GLY A 81 6.19 -6.43 -22.18
C GLY A 81 6.82 -7.63 -21.47
N TYR A 82 7.21 -7.52 -20.23
CA TYR A 82 7.67 -8.64 -19.42
C TYR A 82 7.57 -8.33 -17.93
N GLY A 83 7.25 -9.36 -17.13
CA GLY A 83 7.35 -9.32 -15.68
C GLY A 83 8.70 -9.87 -15.22
N ARG A 84 9.30 -9.25 -14.25
CA ARG A 84 10.55 -9.71 -13.66
C ARG A 84 10.47 -9.70 -12.15
N PHE A 85 10.41 -10.88 -11.56
CA PHE A 85 10.41 -11.05 -10.13
C PHE A 85 11.69 -11.74 -9.68
N PHE A 86 12.40 -11.15 -8.72
CA PHE A 86 13.64 -11.68 -8.17
C PHE A 86 14.66 -12.11 -9.24
N ALA A 87 14.92 -11.22 -10.20
CA ALA A 87 15.85 -11.46 -11.31
C ALA A 87 15.53 -12.67 -12.20
N SER A 88 14.29 -13.17 -12.20
CA SER A 88 13.87 -14.16 -13.18
C SER A 88 14.03 -13.59 -14.59
N THR A 89 14.33 -14.44 -15.55
CA THR A 89 14.28 -14.06 -16.97
C THR A 89 12.89 -13.59 -17.31
N GLY A 90 12.79 -12.46 -17.98
CA GLY A 90 11.53 -11.79 -18.26
C GLY A 90 10.45 -12.74 -18.77
N LEU A 91 9.28 -12.64 -18.17
CA LEU A 91 8.11 -13.39 -18.58
C LEU A 91 7.37 -12.56 -19.61
N ALA A 92 7.10 -13.15 -20.77
CA ALA A 92 6.37 -12.48 -21.83
C ALA A 92 4.86 -12.49 -21.52
N TRP A 93 4.39 -11.58 -20.69
CA TRP A 93 2.98 -11.33 -20.49
C TRP A 93 2.67 -9.84 -20.69
N SER A 94 1.46 -9.56 -21.15
CA SER A 94 1.03 -8.18 -21.39
C SER A 94 0.93 -7.43 -20.09
N MET A 95 1.43 -6.20 -20.07
CA MET A 95 1.24 -5.29 -18.93
C MET A 95 -0.05 -4.49 -19.04
N THR A 96 -0.80 -4.66 -20.15
CA THR A 96 -2.09 -4.00 -20.35
C THR A 96 -3.22 -4.87 -19.79
N GLY A 97 -4.10 -4.28 -19.02
CA GLY A 97 -5.25 -4.98 -18.45
C GLY A 97 -5.06 -5.31 -16.97
N GLU A 98 -5.98 -6.13 -16.47
CA GLU A 98 -6.04 -6.49 -15.06
C GLU A 98 -5.10 -7.66 -14.74
N HIS A 99 -4.33 -7.50 -13.69
CA HIS A 99 -3.34 -8.47 -13.23
C HIS A 99 -3.50 -8.78 -11.76
N ASN A 100 -3.71 -10.06 -11.47
CA ASN A 100 -3.65 -10.63 -10.15
C ASN A 100 -2.39 -11.49 -10.06
N ILE A 101 -1.43 -11.09 -9.24
CA ILE A 101 -0.21 -11.86 -9.00
C ILE A 101 -0.30 -12.60 -7.68
N PHE A 102 0.14 -13.83 -7.73
CA PHE A 102 0.54 -14.61 -6.57
C PHE A 102 1.96 -15.11 -6.76
N PHE A 103 2.78 -14.97 -5.74
CA PHE A 103 4.15 -15.48 -5.68
C PHE A 103 4.39 -16.13 -4.32
N ASP A 104 5.04 -17.30 -4.29
CA ASP A 104 5.30 -18.10 -3.08
C ASP A 104 6.79 -18.45 -2.88
N GLY A 105 7.68 -17.69 -3.52
CA GLY A 105 9.12 -17.99 -3.50
C GLY A 105 9.57 -18.99 -4.57
N VAL A 106 8.68 -19.77 -5.13
CA VAL A 106 8.95 -20.80 -6.15
C VAL A 106 8.05 -20.64 -7.36
N ASN A 107 6.75 -20.51 -7.11
CA ASN A 107 5.76 -20.38 -8.17
C ASN A 107 5.34 -18.93 -8.34
N GLN A 108 5.11 -18.57 -9.57
CA GLN A 108 4.54 -17.30 -9.96
C GLN A 108 3.28 -17.56 -10.77
N LEU A 109 2.15 -17.05 -10.29
CA LEU A 109 0.89 -17.07 -11.00
C LEU A 109 0.53 -15.64 -11.39
N VAL A 110 0.16 -15.42 -12.64
CA VAL A 110 -0.43 -14.18 -13.13
C VAL A 110 -1.78 -14.52 -13.72
N ASN A 111 -2.85 -13.96 -13.18
CA ASN A 111 -4.23 -14.31 -13.55
C ASN A 111 -4.50 -15.83 -13.54
N ASN A 112 -3.95 -16.53 -12.54
CA ASN A 112 -3.97 -17.99 -12.37
C ASN A 112 -3.18 -18.80 -13.42
N GLU A 113 -2.51 -18.16 -14.36
CA GLU A 113 -1.58 -18.84 -15.26
C GLU A 113 -0.22 -18.98 -14.60
N LYS A 114 0.33 -20.20 -14.65
CA LYS A 114 1.63 -20.51 -14.05
C LYS A 114 2.76 -20.12 -15.01
N TYR A 115 3.66 -19.29 -14.49
CA TYR A 115 4.89 -18.94 -15.20
C TYR A 115 6.08 -19.73 -14.63
N PRO A 116 7.16 -19.91 -15.43
CA PRO A 116 8.33 -20.68 -15.00
C PRO A 116 8.84 -20.22 -13.63
N PRO A 117 9.24 -21.14 -12.76
CA PRO A 117 9.78 -20.79 -11.46
C PRO A 117 11.03 -19.91 -11.62
N ASN A 118 11.21 -19.02 -10.69
CA ASN A 118 12.45 -18.26 -10.59
C ASN A 118 13.57 -19.20 -10.15
N ILE A 119 14.53 -19.46 -11.03
CA ILE A 119 15.66 -20.33 -10.75
C ILE A 119 16.83 -19.61 -10.05
N TYR A 120 16.71 -18.30 -9.84
CA TYR A 120 17.77 -17.51 -9.23
C TYR A 120 17.34 -16.98 -7.87
N THR A 121 18.07 -17.35 -6.84
CA THR A 121 17.95 -16.83 -5.47
C THR A 121 18.59 -15.44 -5.40
N VAL A 122 18.03 -14.47 -6.08
CA VAL A 122 18.49 -13.08 -6.00
C VAL A 122 17.57 -12.32 -5.07
N VAL A 123 18.16 -11.67 -4.08
CA VAL A 123 17.43 -10.89 -3.09
C VAL A 123 17.01 -9.56 -3.71
N ALA A 124 15.75 -9.19 -3.55
CA ALA A 124 15.30 -7.83 -3.83
C ALA A 124 16.04 -6.84 -2.92
N SER A 125 16.25 -5.63 -3.37
CA SER A 125 16.90 -4.59 -2.57
C SER A 125 16.31 -3.21 -2.85
N GLY A 126 16.40 -2.33 -1.86
CA GLY A 126 15.77 -1.02 -1.87
C GLY A 126 14.27 -1.07 -1.59
N ASP A 127 13.71 0.09 -1.31
CA ASP A 127 12.29 0.22 -1.04
C ASP A 127 11.43 -0.13 -2.26
N LEU A 128 10.28 -0.73 -2.02
CA LEU A 128 9.28 -0.93 -3.08
C LEU A 128 8.64 0.42 -3.43
N TRP A 129 8.59 0.74 -4.72
CA TRP A 129 7.82 1.86 -5.23
C TRP A 129 6.60 1.37 -6.00
N ILE A 130 5.47 2.02 -5.80
CA ILE A 130 4.24 1.81 -6.58
C ILE A 130 4.19 2.88 -7.67
N PHE A 131 3.85 2.52 -8.88
CA PHE A 131 3.91 3.30 -10.13
C PHE A 131 5.32 3.74 -10.52
N ALA A 132 6.34 3.12 -9.96
CA ALA A 132 7.72 3.37 -10.35
C ALA A 132 8.63 2.21 -9.97
N ARG A 133 9.89 2.34 -10.35
CA ARG A 133 10.95 1.42 -10.00
C ARG A 133 12.07 2.17 -9.27
N SER A 134 12.40 1.74 -8.07
CA SER A 134 13.28 2.48 -7.17
C SER A 134 14.74 2.58 -7.64
N ASP A 135 15.22 1.61 -8.40
CA ASP A 135 16.61 1.57 -8.88
C ASP A 135 16.85 2.37 -10.17
N THR A 136 15.81 2.66 -10.94
CA THR A 136 15.92 3.37 -12.23
C THR A 136 15.14 4.67 -12.26
N GLY A 137 14.22 4.89 -11.33
CA GLY A 137 13.30 6.03 -11.34
C GLY A 137 12.30 6.02 -12.50
N LEU A 138 12.21 4.92 -13.27
CA LEU A 138 11.20 4.78 -14.30
C LEU A 138 9.82 4.79 -13.66
N THR A 139 8.97 5.69 -14.11
CA THR A 139 7.57 5.78 -13.71
C THR A 139 6.66 5.05 -14.67
N GLY A 140 5.44 4.80 -14.24
CA GLY A 140 4.45 4.13 -15.06
C GLY A 140 3.02 4.53 -14.71
N ASP A 141 2.11 4.29 -15.66
CA ASP A 141 0.71 4.57 -15.52
C ASP A 141 -0.11 3.29 -15.31
N GLY A 142 -1.10 3.41 -14.46
CA GLY A 142 -1.96 2.28 -14.13
C GLY A 142 -2.86 2.56 -12.94
N VAL A 143 -3.59 1.54 -12.56
CA VAL A 143 -4.48 1.52 -11.40
C VAL A 143 -4.00 0.47 -10.42
N PHE A 144 -3.92 0.79 -9.17
CA PHE A 144 -3.44 -0.12 -8.13
C PHE A 144 -4.50 -0.35 -7.07
N TYR A 145 -4.84 -1.62 -6.84
CA TYR A 145 -5.92 -2.04 -5.94
C TYR A 145 -5.41 -2.55 -4.59
N SER A 146 -4.31 -3.33 -4.58
CA SER A 146 -3.79 -3.90 -3.33
C SER A 146 -2.39 -4.49 -3.48
N TRP A 147 -1.69 -4.55 -2.34
CA TRP A 147 -0.46 -5.31 -2.17
C TRP A 147 -0.45 -5.94 -0.79
N LYS A 148 -0.11 -7.22 -0.72
CA LYS A 148 -0.02 -7.95 0.54
C LYS A 148 1.12 -8.94 0.50
N GLU A 149 1.89 -8.99 1.58
CA GLU A 149 2.92 -9.99 1.78
C GLU A 149 2.78 -10.64 3.14
N ILE A 150 2.95 -11.96 3.16
CA ILE A 150 2.82 -12.81 4.33
C ILE A 150 4.02 -13.75 4.36
N THR A 151 4.65 -13.94 5.53
CA THR A 151 5.70 -14.95 5.71
C THR A 151 5.12 -16.35 5.60
N PRO A 152 5.94 -17.39 5.35
CA PRO A 152 5.47 -18.78 5.28
C PRO A 152 4.75 -19.29 6.54
N ASP A 153 5.07 -18.73 7.70
CA ASP A 153 4.41 -19.01 8.99
C ASP A 153 3.16 -18.17 9.26
N GLY A 154 2.72 -17.39 8.27
CA GLY A 154 1.44 -16.66 8.29
C GLY A 154 1.48 -15.27 8.91
N VAL A 155 2.66 -14.72 9.22
CA VAL A 155 2.78 -13.35 9.73
C VAL A 155 2.67 -12.36 8.57
N LYS A 156 1.79 -11.37 8.68
CA LYS A 156 1.69 -10.29 7.70
C LYS A 156 2.89 -9.37 7.83
N VAL A 157 3.62 -9.18 6.73
CA VAL A 157 4.75 -8.26 6.60
C VAL A 157 4.25 -6.86 6.23
N ILE A 158 3.34 -6.80 5.28
CA ILE A 158 2.71 -5.57 4.78
C ILE A 158 1.30 -5.89 4.24
N ASP A 159 0.39 -4.92 4.29
CA ASP A 159 -0.98 -5.05 3.77
C ASP A 159 -1.45 -3.65 3.30
N LEU A 160 -1.04 -3.28 2.07
CA LEU A 160 -1.33 -1.98 1.48
C LEU A 160 -2.72 -1.93 0.88
N ILE A 161 -3.46 -0.93 1.25
CA ILE A 161 -4.76 -0.60 0.66
C ILE A 161 -4.76 0.85 0.18
N PRO A 162 -5.48 1.15 -0.92
CA PRO A 162 -5.74 2.53 -1.33
C PRO A 162 -6.72 3.21 -0.38
N VAL A 163 -6.40 4.44 0.00
CA VAL A 163 -7.23 5.27 0.87
C VAL A 163 -7.25 6.72 0.39
N ARG A 164 -8.24 7.48 0.83
CA ARG A 164 -8.24 8.94 0.76
C ARG A 164 -8.18 9.54 2.15
N PHE A 165 -7.50 10.65 2.27
CA PHE A 165 -7.39 11.40 3.51
C PHE A 165 -7.38 12.90 3.24
N MET A 166 -7.70 13.68 4.26
CA MET A 166 -7.58 15.13 4.21
C MET A 166 -6.22 15.54 4.75
N ASN A 167 -5.44 16.25 3.95
CA ASN A 167 -4.15 16.79 4.38
C ASN A 167 -4.31 18.00 5.30
N GLU A 168 -3.20 18.51 5.83
CA GLU A 168 -3.18 19.66 6.74
C GLU A 168 -3.72 20.96 6.10
N ARG A 169 -3.79 21.04 4.76
CA ARG A 169 -4.34 22.16 4.02
C ARG A 169 -5.85 22.05 3.78
N GLY A 170 -6.47 20.94 4.21
CA GLY A 170 -7.87 20.66 3.94
C GLY A 170 -8.14 20.13 2.52
N GLU A 171 -7.12 19.65 1.81
CA GLU A 171 -7.23 19.07 0.48
C GLU A 171 -7.34 17.53 0.60
N THR A 172 -8.21 16.94 -0.22
CA THR A 172 -8.32 15.49 -0.29
C THR A 172 -7.20 14.90 -1.13
N GLU A 173 -6.44 13.97 -0.58
CA GLU A 173 -5.35 13.27 -1.24
C GLU A 173 -5.53 11.76 -1.18
N GLY A 174 -4.97 11.05 -2.19
CA GLY A 174 -4.86 9.60 -2.20
C GLY A 174 -3.54 9.15 -1.60
N ALA A 175 -3.57 8.05 -0.85
CA ALA A 175 -2.39 7.41 -0.29
C ALA A 175 -2.57 5.88 -0.21
N PHE A 176 -1.47 5.16 -0.06
CA PHE A 176 -1.48 3.76 0.35
C PHE A 176 -1.34 3.70 1.88
N TYR A 177 -2.26 3.00 2.51
CA TYR A 177 -2.21 2.75 3.94
C TYR A 177 -1.77 1.30 4.20
N ASP A 178 -0.71 1.14 4.98
CA ASP A 178 -0.30 -0.18 5.44
C ASP A 178 -1.02 -0.56 6.74
N LYS A 179 -1.88 -1.56 6.67
CA LYS A 179 -2.64 -2.07 7.82
C LYS A 179 -1.76 -2.72 8.88
N VAL A 180 -0.51 -3.07 8.55
CA VAL A 180 0.44 -3.69 9.50
C VAL A 180 1.16 -2.63 10.31
N SER A 181 1.82 -1.69 9.64
CA SER A 181 2.58 -0.62 10.32
C SER A 181 1.71 0.56 10.77
N GLY A 182 0.55 0.75 10.14
CA GLY A 182 -0.30 1.91 10.35
C GLY A 182 0.21 3.18 9.67
N GLN A 183 1.10 3.07 8.70
CA GLN A 183 1.69 4.20 7.97
C GLN A 183 0.91 4.53 6.70
N LEU A 184 0.91 5.82 6.33
CA LEU A 184 0.44 6.33 5.06
C LEU A 184 1.62 6.63 4.14
N PHE A 185 1.50 6.23 2.87
CA PHE A 185 2.46 6.49 1.81
C PHE A 185 1.76 7.27 0.70
N GLY A 186 1.92 8.57 0.72
CA GLY A 186 1.36 9.49 -0.28
C GLY A 186 2.18 9.53 -1.56
N ASN A 187 1.77 10.41 -2.49
CA ASN A 187 2.53 10.67 -3.70
C ASN A 187 3.88 11.32 -3.37
N ALA A 188 4.97 10.68 -3.78
CA ALA A 188 6.33 11.19 -3.64
C ALA A 188 6.85 11.87 -4.91
N GLY A 189 6.05 11.88 -5.97
CA GLY A 189 6.34 12.51 -7.25
C GLY A 189 5.62 13.84 -7.44
N THR A 190 5.22 14.11 -8.68
CA THR A 190 4.51 15.34 -9.08
C THR A 190 3.01 15.11 -9.20
N GLY A 191 2.20 16.15 -9.00
CA GLY A 191 0.74 16.07 -9.10
C GLY A 191 0.09 15.31 -7.94
N ALA A 192 -1.05 14.68 -8.20
CA ALA A 192 -1.79 13.90 -7.21
C ALA A 192 -2.32 12.60 -7.86
N PHE A 193 -2.46 11.53 -7.08
CA PHE A 193 -3.13 10.32 -7.55
C PHE A 193 -4.61 10.62 -7.87
N ILE A 194 -5.14 9.97 -8.91
CA ILE A 194 -6.58 9.92 -9.13
C ILE A 194 -7.16 8.91 -8.14
N ILE A 195 -8.17 9.34 -7.40
CA ILE A 195 -8.79 8.57 -6.32
C ILE A 195 -10.02 7.87 -6.88
N GLY A 196 -10.09 6.56 -6.72
CA GLY A 196 -11.26 5.76 -7.05
C GLY A 196 -12.43 6.01 -6.10
N PRO A 197 -13.60 5.39 -6.35
CA PRO A 197 -14.75 5.50 -5.47
C PRO A 197 -14.47 4.91 -4.08
N ASP A 198 -15.20 5.41 -3.08
CA ASP A 198 -15.15 4.85 -1.73
C ASP A 198 -15.64 3.40 -1.76
N LYS A 199 -14.95 2.50 -1.04
CA LYS A 199 -15.43 1.14 -0.86
C LYS A 199 -16.69 1.15 -0.02
N THR A 200 -17.72 0.50 -0.54
CA THR A 200 -18.93 0.21 0.25
C THR A 200 -18.59 -0.87 1.28
N ILE A 201 -18.74 -0.55 2.56
CA ILE A 201 -18.54 -1.47 3.70
C ILE A 201 -19.79 -2.29 3.89
#